data_aaa429db6b476f9aff593133aadf5628
#
_entry.id   aaa429db6b476f9aff593133aadf5628
#
_cell.length_a   1.000
_cell.length_b   1.000
_cell.length_c   1.000
_cell.angle_alpha   90.00
_cell.angle_beta   90.00
_cell.angle_gamma   90.00
#
_symmetry.space_group_name_H-M   'P 1'
#
loop_
_entity.id
_entity.type
_entity.pdbx_description
1 polymer ?
#
loop_
_entity_poly.entity_id
_entity_poly.type
_entity_poly.pdbx_seq_one_letter_code
_entity_poly.pdbx_strand_id
1 'polypeptide(L)'
;MAEKLKIIPLGGLDEIGKNCTVLEYGKDMIVVDCGVGFPEEDMYGVDLVIPDFSYLVANQKKLRGMFITHGHEDHIGSIPYCMKQVNCPIHGTAMTNGLIRLKLEEHRLADKVKLITHKPGEVVKAGCFSVEFIHVNHSIADAVAFAIKTPVGTVVMTGDFKIDPTAADGMIDLARLGELGSQGVLAMLSDSTNVERGGYTPSENTVAEGLDRQFRNCDQRIIVTTFASNMHRIQAVLNTAQRYGRKVAVTGRSMENMLKVSQELGYLKVKAGTLVDLNAIKSLPKNKVVIVSTGSQGENMSALYRMAFSTHKQVEVTSGDRIIISASAIPGNEKAISRIINELYRKGADVVYEKSEGLHVSGHACQEELKIIHGLVKPKFFLPIHGEQRHLQLHSRLAQTMGMNPRNILIGEIGTVFEFTGKTCKVNGTVPAGKVFVDGTGVGDVGSVVLRDRKHLAEDGMIVVCVNLSAEDGSVITGPDIITRGFIYVKESEDLMEELKTVAMEAIERCQRKRVKDWSAIKSAIKNDLSGYLFKTTKRNPMILPVIMEI
;
A
#
# COMPACT_ATOMS: atom_id res chain seq x y z
N MET A 1 6.94 4.28 40.38
CA MET A 1 7.97 3.99 39.37
C MET A 1 8.02 5.18 38.41
N ALA A 2 9.20 5.58 37.94
CA ALA A 2 9.32 6.66 36.96
C ALA A 2 8.59 6.26 35.66
N GLU A 3 7.85 7.19 35.11
CA GLU A 3 7.18 6.98 33.79
C GLU A 3 8.23 6.76 32.72
N LYS A 4 7.93 5.93 31.75
CA LYS A 4 8.78 5.57 30.62
C LYS A 4 8.13 5.97 29.30
N LEU A 5 8.93 6.36 28.33
CA LEU A 5 8.46 6.53 26.97
C LEU A 5 8.26 5.14 26.32
N LYS A 6 7.10 4.90 25.77
CA LYS A 6 6.83 3.73 24.94
C LYS A 6 6.78 4.15 23.48
N ILE A 7 7.49 3.41 22.64
CA ILE A 7 7.37 3.49 21.18
C ILE A 7 6.80 2.15 20.73
N ILE A 8 5.67 2.20 20.02
CA ILE A 8 4.89 1.02 19.68
C ILE A 8 4.51 1.11 18.18
N PRO A 9 5.22 0.42 17.30
CA PRO A 9 4.81 0.29 15.89
C PRO A 9 3.54 -0.55 15.79
N LEU A 10 2.47 0.01 15.21
CA LEU A 10 1.25 -0.70 14.85
C LEU A 10 1.27 -1.13 13.38
N GLY A 11 2.28 -0.71 12.62
CA GLY A 11 2.56 -1.06 11.23
C GLY A 11 3.92 -0.55 10.80
N GLY A 12 4.35 -0.90 9.57
CA GLY A 12 5.63 -0.48 9.00
C GLY A 12 6.87 -1.25 9.49
N LEU A 13 6.69 -2.40 10.14
CA LEU A 13 7.75 -3.34 10.49
C LEU A 13 7.47 -4.70 9.83
N ASP A 14 8.51 -5.30 9.27
CA ASP A 14 8.46 -6.55 8.49
C ASP A 14 7.51 -6.44 7.26
N GLU A 15 7.26 -5.22 6.83
CA GLU A 15 6.42 -4.89 5.68
C GLU A 15 6.81 -3.50 5.14
N ILE A 16 6.51 -3.25 3.86
CA ILE A 16 6.53 -1.92 3.25
C ILE A 16 5.09 -1.39 3.25
N GLY A 17 4.91 -0.18 3.79
CA GLY A 17 3.59 0.44 3.94
C GLY A 17 2.95 0.19 5.30
N LYS A 18 1.68 0.54 5.43
CA LYS A 18 0.89 0.47 6.67
C LYS A 18 1.55 1.18 7.86
N ASN A 19 2.31 2.27 7.57
CA ASN A 19 3.06 2.99 8.58
C ASN A 19 2.14 3.59 9.65
N CYS A 20 2.36 3.21 10.90
CA CYS A 20 1.60 3.70 12.05
C CYS A 20 2.41 3.45 13.32
N THR A 21 2.90 4.50 13.97
CA THR A 21 3.73 4.40 15.17
C THR A 21 3.15 5.22 16.30
N VAL A 22 2.97 4.61 17.46
CA VAL A 22 2.50 5.25 18.70
C VAL A 22 3.68 5.64 19.56
N LEU A 23 3.67 6.87 20.09
CA LEU A 23 4.53 7.30 21.19
C LEU A 23 3.63 7.62 22.40
N GLU A 24 3.87 6.92 23.51
CA GLU A 24 3.11 7.09 24.75
C GLU A 24 4.03 7.41 25.93
N TYR A 25 3.65 8.41 26.69
CA TYR A 25 4.30 8.73 27.97
C TYR A 25 3.26 9.15 29.02
N GLY A 26 3.13 8.35 30.06
CA GLY A 26 2.15 8.58 31.13
C GLY A 26 0.72 8.65 30.62
N LYS A 27 0.11 9.83 30.69
CA LYS A 27 -1.27 10.10 30.25
C LYS A 27 -1.39 10.70 28.85
N ASP A 28 -0.29 10.85 28.16
CA ASP A 28 -0.27 11.46 26.84
C ASP A 28 0.23 10.46 25.78
N MET A 29 -0.40 10.48 24.62
CA MET A 29 -0.11 9.62 23.48
C MET A 29 -0.25 10.42 22.18
N ILE A 30 0.67 10.23 21.26
CA ILE A 30 0.59 10.72 19.88
C ILE A 30 0.77 9.55 18.91
N VAL A 31 0.27 9.72 17.70
CA VAL A 31 0.45 8.78 16.59
C VAL A 31 1.23 9.47 15.49
N VAL A 32 2.19 8.79 14.90
CA VAL A 32 2.91 9.23 13.71
C VAL A 32 2.54 8.30 12.57
N ASP A 33 1.97 8.89 11.51
CA ASP A 33 1.39 8.26 10.34
C ASP A 33 0.21 7.31 10.63
N CYS A 34 -0.57 7.02 9.58
CA CYS A 34 -1.71 6.12 9.62
C CYS A 34 -1.98 5.61 8.20
N GLY A 35 -1.08 4.76 7.73
CA GLY A 35 -1.03 4.31 6.35
C GLY A 35 -1.74 3.00 6.09
N VAL A 36 -1.94 2.69 4.80
CA VAL A 36 -2.40 1.38 4.33
C VAL A 36 -1.24 0.51 3.88
N GLY A 37 -1.42 -0.81 3.99
CA GLY A 37 -0.67 -1.80 3.24
C GLY A 37 -1.46 -2.24 2.01
N PHE A 38 -0.76 -2.81 1.05
CA PHE A 38 -1.37 -3.39 -0.15
C PHE A 38 -1.61 -4.88 0.06
N PRO A 39 -2.73 -5.43 -0.47
CA PRO A 39 -2.99 -6.86 -0.37
C PRO A 39 -1.97 -7.68 -1.16
N GLU A 40 -1.61 -8.84 -0.64
CA GLU A 40 -0.78 -9.84 -1.30
C GLU A 40 -1.59 -10.61 -2.35
N GLU A 41 -0.93 -11.29 -3.30
CA GLU A 41 -1.58 -11.99 -4.42
C GLU A 41 -2.62 -13.04 -3.98
N ASP A 42 -2.47 -13.62 -2.79
CA ASP A 42 -3.39 -14.64 -2.25
C ASP A 42 -4.50 -14.07 -1.37
N MET A 43 -4.55 -12.75 -1.16
CA MET A 43 -5.62 -12.05 -0.45
C MET A 43 -6.80 -11.72 -1.37
N TYR A 44 -7.45 -12.75 -1.92
CA TYR A 44 -8.52 -12.59 -2.89
C TYR A 44 -9.67 -11.69 -2.40
N GLY A 45 -9.97 -10.63 -3.17
CA GLY A 45 -11.07 -9.70 -2.90
C GLY A 45 -10.78 -8.70 -1.78
N VAL A 46 -9.57 -8.65 -1.24
CA VAL A 46 -9.15 -7.59 -0.31
C VAL A 46 -8.69 -6.38 -1.11
N ASP A 47 -9.25 -5.21 -0.81
CA ASP A 47 -8.89 -3.96 -1.45
C ASP A 47 -7.70 -3.28 -0.77
N LEU A 48 -7.68 -3.27 0.58
CA LEU A 48 -6.67 -2.61 1.40
C LEU A 48 -6.40 -3.41 2.67
N VAL A 49 -5.21 -3.22 3.22
CA VAL A 49 -4.82 -3.73 4.55
C VAL A 49 -4.54 -2.53 5.46
N ILE A 50 -5.22 -2.45 6.60
CA ILE A 50 -5.07 -1.35 7.56
C ILE A 50 -4.51 -1.86 8.90
N PRO A 51 -3.90 -0.98 9.74
CA PRO A 51 -3.51 -1.34 11.10
C PRO A 51 -4.71 -1.73 11.96
N ASP A 52 -4.49 -2.58 12.95
CA ASP A 52 -5.44 -2.78 14.04
C ASP A 52 -5.37 -1.58 15.00
N PHE A 53 -6.48 -0.83 15.10
CA PHE A 53 -6.59 0.35 15.95
C PHE A 53 -7.07 0.06 17.38
N SER A 54 -7.22 -1.20 17.78
CA SER A 54 -7.73 -1.59 19.11
C SER A 54 -6.97 -0.93 20.25
N TYR A 55 -5.64 -0.80 20.11
CA TYR A 55 -4.83 -0.11 21.11
C TYR A 55 -5.15 1.38 21.24
N LEU A 56 -5.39 2.07 20.11
CA LEU A 56 -5.77 3.48 20.08
C LEU A 56 -7.15 3.69 20.68
N VAL A 57 -8.11 2.83 20.35
CA VAL A 57 -9.48 2.85 20.88
C VAL A 57 -9.47 2.68 22.40
N ALA A 58 -8.75 1.68 22.91
CA ALA A 58 -8.64 1.41 24.34
C ALA A 58 -7.98 2.57 25.11
N ASN A 59 -7.11 3.35 24.46
CA ASN A 59 -6.35 4.44 25.06
C ASN A 59 -6.75 5.83 24.56
N GLN A 60 -7.92 5.99 23.94
CA GLN A 60 -8.35 7.23 23.28
C GLN A 60 -8.22 8.48 24.17
N LYS A 61 -8.46 8.36 25.48
CA LYS A 61 -8.35 9.48 26.44
C LYS A 61 -6.93 10.07 26.53
N LYS A 62 -5.92 9.29 26.17
CA LYS A 62 -4.51 9.72 26.15
C LYS A 62 -4.13 10.38 24.82
N LEU A 63 -4.88 10.16 23.74
CA LEU A 63 -4.54 10.59 22.40
C LEU A 63 -4.62 12.11 22.27
N ARG A 64 -3.48 12.75 21.93
CA ARG A 64 -3.34 14.21 21.81
C ARG A 64 -3.34 14.69 20.37
N GLY A 65 -2.99 13.84 19.43
CA GLY A 65 -2.96 14.16 18.02
C GLY A 65 -2.29 13.08 17.17
N MET A 66 -2.49 13.18 15.88
CA MET A 66 -1.84 12.39 14.85
C MET A 66 -0.97 13.31 14.01
N PHE A 67 0.29 12.95 13.79
CA PHE A 67 1.29 13.71 13.06
C PHE A 67 1.67 12.95 11.80
N ILE A 68 1.53 13.58 10.64
CA ILE A 68 1.71 12.91 9.35
C ILE A 68 2.95 13.45 8.65
N THR A 69 3.85 12.52 8.29
CA THR A 69 5.12 12.85 7.63
C THR A 69 4.92 13.36 6.22
N HIS A 70 4.08 12.69 5.42
CA HIS A 70 3.79 13.06 4.04
C HIS A 70 2.51 12.39 3.52
N GLY A 71 2.10 12.73 2.29
CA GLY A 71 0.79 12.38 1.73
C GLY A 71 0.72 11.09 0.91
N HIS A 72 1.65 10.14 1.02
CA HIS A 72 1.53 8.85 0.36
C HIS A 72 0.51 7.95 1.06
N GLU A 73 -0.08 7.01 0.30
CA GLU A 73 -1.14 6.11 0.78
C GLU A 73 -0.72 5.27 1.98
N ASP A 74 0.51 4.81 1.99
CA ASP A 74 1.09 4.00 3.05
C ASP A 74 1.43 4.80 4.32
N HIS A 75 1.13 6.13 4.33
CA HIS A 75 1.21 7.02 5.47
C HIS A 75 -0.13 7.69 5.84
N ILE A 76 -1.08 7.82 4.89
CA ILE A 76 -2.37 8.49 5.14
C ILE A 76 -3.60 7.63 4.85
N GLY A 77 -3.44 6.52 4.13
CA GLY A 77 -4.57 5.78 3.56
C GLY A 77 -5.54 5.20 4.58
N SER A 78 -5.08 4.89 5.80
CA SER A 78 -5.94 4.35 6.86
C SER A 78 -6.62 5.42 7.72
N ILE A 79 -6.31 6.70 7.54
CA ILE A 79 -6.87 7.81 8.34
C ILE A 79 -8.40 7.77 8.39
N PRO A 80 -9.15 7.61 7.28
CA PRO A 80 -10.61 7.58 7.36
C PRO A 80 -11.16 6.43 8.20
N TYR A 81 -10.50 5.28 8.19
CA TYR A 81 -10.89 4.10 8.96
C TYR A 81 -10.57 4.29 10.45
N CYS A 82 -9.41 4.85 10.76
CA CYS A 82 -9.01 5.20 12.11
C CYS A 82 -9.95 6.26 12.72
N MET A 83 -10.24 7.34 11.99
CA MET A 83 -11.09 8.45 12.46
C MET A 83 -12.57 8.07 12.64
N LYS A 84 -13.03 6.95 12.13
CA LYS A 84 -14.33 6.37 12.47
C LYS A 84 -14.37 5.76 13.86
N GLN A 85 -13.21 5.37 14.42
CA GLN A 85 -13.08 4.67 15.70
C GLN A 85 -12.56 5.58 16.81
N VAL A 86 -11.65 6.50 16.47
CA VAL A 86 -11.06 7.48 17.40
C VAL A 86 -11.15 8.88 16.81
N ASN A 87 -11.10 9.91 17.64
CA ASN A 87 -11.12 11.30 17.17
C ASN A 87 -9.96 12.08 17.82
N CYS A 88 -9.10 12.65 16.99
CA CYS A 88 -8.02 13.53 17.41
C CYS A 88 -7.69 14.54 16.29
N PRO A 89 -7.06 15.68 16.60
CA PRO A 89 -6.55 16.57 15.58
C PRO A 89 -5.43 15.87 14.77
N ILE A 90 -5.42 16.15 13.47
CA ILE A 90 -4.38 15.67 12.55
C ILE A 90 -3.49 16.87 12.18
N HIS A 91 -2.20 16.71 12.37
CA HIS A 91 -1.16 17.69 12.09
C HIS A 91 -0.34 17.24 10.89
N GLY A 92 -0.32 18.03 9.83
CA GLY A 92 0.44 17.74 8.60
C GLY A 92 0.81 19.02 7.87
N THR A 93 1.57 18.90 6.80
CA THR A 93 1.91 20.00 5.91
C THR A 93 0.75 20.32 4.96
N ALA A 94 0.84 21.40 4.18
CA ALA A 94 -0.28 21.85 3.35
C ALA A 94 -0.67 20.80 2.29
N MET A 95 0.32 20.22 1.59
CA MET A 95 0.06 19.19 0.59
C MET A 95 -0.52 17.92 1.21
N THR A 96 0.07 17.47 2.30
CA THR A 96 -0.40 16.29 3.06
C THR A 96 -1.84 16.46 3.51
N ASN A 97 -2.17 17.59 4.14
CA ASN A 97 -3.54 17.87 4.60
C ASN A 97 -4.54 18.03 3.44
N GLY A 98 -4.10 18.56 2.29
CA GLY A 98 -4.92 18.62 1.07
C GLY A 98 -5.36 17.22 0.61
N LEU A 99 -4.44 16.27 0.61
CA LEU A 99 -4.72 14.88 0.24
C LEU A 99 -5.58 14.15 1.28
N ILE A 100 -5.29 14.36 2.57
CA ILE A 100 -6.11 13.80 3.66
C ILE A 100 -7.55 14.33 3.55
N ARG A 101 -7.74 15.60 3.24
CA ARG A 101 -9.08 16.20 3.06
C ARG A 101 -9.88 15.48 1.99
N LEU A 102 -9.30 15.20 0.82
CA LEU A 102 -9.96 14.43 -0.24
C LEU A 102 -10.46 13.07 0.25
N LYS A 103 -9.61 12.34 0.99
CA LYS A 103 -9.97 11.04 1.57
C LYS A 103 -11.10 11.17 2.61
N LEU A 104 -11.03 12.18 3.45
CA LEU A 104 -12.08 12.43 4.44
C LEU A 104 -13.41 12.82 3.78
N GLU A 105 -13.39 13.54 2.67
CA GLU A 105 -14.57 13.88 1.85
C GLU A 105 -15.21 12.62 1.25
N GLU A 106 -14.40 11.72 0.64
CA GLU A 106 -14.87 10.43 0.11
C GLU A 106 -15.56 9.57 1.19
N HIS A 107 -15.07 9.63 2.43
CA HIS A 107 -15.62 8.90 3.58
C HIS A 107 -16.65 9.72 4.40
N ARG A 108 -17.03 10.96 3.99
CA ARG A 108 -17.97 11.85 4.68
C ARG A 108 -17.55 12.21 6.11
N LEU A 109 -16.24 12.41 6.30
CA LEU A 109 -15.61 12.75 7.59
C LEU A 109 -14.97 14.14 7.61
N ALA A 110 -14.96 14.89 6.50
CA ALA A 110 -14.23 16.14 6.37
C ALA A 110 -14.63 17.18 7.42
N ASP A 111 -15.91 17.25 7.79
CA ASP A 111 -16.43 18.19 8.80
C ASP A 111 -16.25 17.69 10.24
N LYS A 112 -15.85 16.43 10.43
CA LYS A 112 -15.73 15.80 11.76
C LYS A 112 -14.30 15.74 12.25
N VAL A 113 -13.32 15.81 11.36
CA VAL A 113 -11.89 15.66 11.66
C VAL A 113 -11.19 17.00 11.51
N LYS A 114 -10.50 17.43 12.56
CA LYS A 114 -9.76 18.70 12.57
C LYS A 114 -8.39 18.50 11.93
N LEU A 115 -8.17 19.11 10.76
CA LEU A 115 -6.87 19.21 10.09
C LEU A 115 -6.17 20.52 10.50
N ILE A 116 -4.91 20.43 10.92
CA ILE A 116 -4.09 21.57 11.32
C ILE A 116 -2.83 21.56 10.46
N THR A 117 -2.65 22.62 9.68
CA THR A 117 -1.53 22.74 8.75
C THR A 117 -0.35 23.44 9.38
N HIS A 118 0.83 22.88 9.18
CA HIS A 118 2.12 23.36 9.68
C HIS A 118 3.12 23.52 8.55
N LYS A 119 4.16 24.31 8.81
CA LYS A 119 5.32 24.47 7.94
C LYS A 119 6.55 23.83 8.57
N PRO A 120 7.54 23.39 7.78
CA PRO A 120 8.85 23.05 8.30
C PRO A 120 9.42 24.16 9.20
N GLY A 121 10.05 23.78 10.31
CA GLY A 121 10.53 24.65 11.38
C GLY A 121 9.52 24.94 12.49
N GLU A 122 8.22 24.65 12.29
CA GLU A 122 7.22 24.82 13.36
C GLU A 122 7.30 23.71 14.39
N VAL A 123 7.00 24.08 15.63
CA VAL A 123 6.98 23.18 16.78
C VAL A 123 5.60 23.15 17.42
N VAL A 124 5.02 21.97 17.55
CA VAL A 124 3.68 21.73 18.07
C VAL A 124 3.73 21.04 19.42
N LYS A 125 3.00 21.57 20.40
CA LYS A 125 2.82 20.91 21.70
C LYS A 125 1.59 20.00 21.68
N ALA A 126 1.80 18.74 22.07
CA ALA A 126 0.76 17.71 22.17
C ALA A 126 0.90 16.95 23.50
N GLY A 127 0.26 17.45 24.55
CA GLY A 127 0.48 16.98 25.93
C GLY A 127 1.93 17.22 26.39
N CYS A 128 2.61 16.18 26.81
CA CYS A 128 4.03 16.23 27.20
C CYS A 128 5.01 16.21 26.02
N PHE A 129 4.51 15.98 24.81
CA PHE A 129 5.32 15.95 23.58
C PHE A 129 5.44 17.35 22.97
N SER A 130 6.61 17.61 22.35
CA SER A 130 6.84 18.79 21.52
C SER A 130 7.41 18.31 20.19
N VAL A 131 6.61 18.40 19.13
CA VAL A 131 6.88 17.84 17.79
C VAL A 131 7.31 18.95 16.84
N GLU A 132 8.52 18.89 16.34
CA GLU A 132 9.09 19.80 15.36
C GLU A 132 9.02 19.19 13.96
N PHE A 133 8.58 19.96 12.98
CA PHE A 133 8.52 19.60 11.57
C PHE A 133 9.83 19.96 10.89
N ILE A 134 10.55 19.00 10.32
CA ILE A 134 11.84 19.20 9.64
C ILE A 134 11.67 18.82 8.18
N HIS A 135 12.04 19.74 7.26
CA HIS A 135 11.93 19.47 5.82
C HIS A 135 12.82 18.31 5.38
N VAL A 136 12.26 17.39 4.59
CA VAL A 136 13.00 16.33 3.91
C VAL A 136 12.59 16.23 2.44
N ASN A 137 13.49 15.73 1.60
CA ASN A 137 13.16 15.46 0.19
C ASN A 137 12.54 14.07 0.07
N HIS A 138 11.48 13.96 -0.70
CA HIS A 138 10.87 12.71 -1.08
C HIS A 138 10.28 12.80 -2.50
N SER A 139 9.56 11.77 -2.97
CA SER A 139 8.88 11.78 -4.27
C SER A 139 7.56 12.58 -4.29
N ILE A 140 7.13 13.08 -3.15
CA ILE A 140 5.97 13.96 -2.97
C ILE A 140 6.42 15.26 -2.30
N ALA A 141 5.79 16.38 -2.66
CA ALA A 141 6.09 17.67 -2.06
C ALA A 141 5.69 17.73 -0.57
N ASP A 142 6.39 18.59 0.17
CA ASP A 142 6.07 18.92 1.56
C ASP A 142 6.30 17.78 2.56
N ALA A 143 7.14 16.80 2.23
CA ALA A 143 7.51 15.75 3.16
C ALA A 143 8.34 16.27 4.33
N VAL A 144 8.11 15.71 5.52
CA VAL A 144 8.80 16.12 6.75
C VAL A 144 9.25 14.91 7.59
N ALA A 145 10.38 15.07 8.26
CA ALA A 145 10.78 14.31 9.43
C ALA A 145 10.26 14.99 10.68
N PHE A 146 10.21 14.26 11.79
CA PHE A 146 9.85 14.81 13.10
C PHE A 146 10.99 14.68 14.10
N ALA A 147 11.26 15.78 14.83
CA ALA A 147 11.99 15.73 16.08
C ALA A 147 10.98 15.86 17.24
N ILE A 148 10.80 14.78 17.99
CA ILE A 148 9.80 14.66 19.05
C ILE A 148 10.52 14.74 20.39
N LYS A 149 10.43 15.90 21.04
CA LYS A 149 10.95 16.07 22.40
C LYS A 149 9.99 15.43 23.39
N THR A 150 10.55 14.60 24.27
CA THR A 150 9.82 13.88 25.31
C THR A 150 10.51 14.13 26.67
N PRO A 151 9.87 13.80 27.81
CA PRO A 151 10.51 13.96 29.11
C PRO A 151 11.77 13.11 29.34
N VAL A 152 12.02 12.09 28.49
CA VAL A 152 13.19 11.19 28.61
C VAL A 152 14.25 11.42 27.53
N GLY A 153 13.98 12.25 26.56
CA GLY A 153 14.91 12.59 25.48
C GLY A 153 14.21 12.86 24.15
N THR A 154 14.97 13.22 23.14
CA THR A 154 14.47 13.51 21.80
C THR A 154 14.43 12.24 20.94
N VAL A 155 13.32 12.00 20.28
CA VAL A 155 13.16 10.95 19.27
C VAL A 155 13.12 11.62 17.90
N VAL A 156 13.88 11.12 16.93
CA VAL A 156 13.83 11.54 15.54
C VAL A 156 13.16 10.46 14.72
N MET A 157 12.13 10.83 13.94
CA MET A 157 11.50 9.96 12.95
C MET A 157 11.72 10.59 11.58
N THR A 158 12.42 9.89 10.68
CA THR A 158 12.81 10.46 9.39
C THR A 158 11.64 10.65 8.44
N GLY A 159 10.54 9.88 8.61
CA GLY A 159 9.63 9.64 7.50
C GLY A 159 10.39 9.02 6.33
N ASP A 160 9.81 9.06 5.16
CA ASP A 160 10.45 8.65 3.93
C ASP A 160 11.29 9.82 3.39
N PHE A 161 12.53 9.54 3.01
CA PHE A 161 13.42 10.61 2.59
C PHE A 161 14.47 10.16 1.57
N LYS A 162 15.03 11.14 0.89
CA LYS A 162 16.32 11.07 0.16
C LYS A 162 17.09 12.37 0.37
N ILE A 163 18.33 12.44 -0.12
CA ILE A 163 19.12 13.68 -0.14
C ILE A 163 19.24 14.14 -1.59
N ASP A 164 18.46 15.16 -1.96
CA ASP A 164 18.51 15.76 -3.31
C ASP A 164 18.88 17.25 -3.22
N PRO A 165 20.17 17.59 -3.43
CA PRO A 165 20.63 18.97 -3.35
C PRO A 165 20.02 19.90 -4.42
N THR A 166 19.38 19.33 -5.43
CA THR A 166 18.80 20.05 -6.57
C THR A 166 17.28 20.00 -6.61
N ALA A 167 16.65 19.53 -5.52
CA ALA A 167 15.20 19.45 -5.41
C ALA A 167 14.55 20.84 -5.54
N ALA A 168 13.42 20.91 -6.25
CA ALA A 168 12.72 22.15 -6.54
C ALA A 168 12.11 22.81 -5.28
N ASP A 169 11.83 22.03 -4.25
CA ASP A 169 11.27 22.44 -2.96
C ASP A 169 12.34 22.71 -1.87
N GLY A 170 13.61 22.71 -2.26
CA GLY A 170 14.75 22.88 -1.36
C GLY A 170 15.37 21.57 -0.92
N MET A 171 16.59 21.64 -0.40
CA MET A 171 17.31 20.48 0.13
C MET A 171 16.80 20.12 1.54
N ILE A 172 16.81 18.84 1.86
CA ILE A 172 16.59 18.32 3.24
C ILE A 172 17.43 19.12 4.26
N ASP A 173 16.84 19.43 5.41
CA ASP A 173 17.49 20.23 6.45
C ASP A 173 18.52 19.41 7.25
N LEU A 174 19.65 19.11 6.59
CA LEU A 174 20.78 18.41 7.20
C LEU A 174 21.40 19.18 8.36
N ALA A 175 21.35 20.53 8.31
CA ALA A 175 21.89 21.38 9.37
C ALA A 175 21.11 21.18 10.67
N ARG A 176 19.79 21.17 10.59
CA ARG A 176 18.92 20.94 11.76
C ARG A 176 19.10 19.53 12.31
N LEU A 177 19.19 18.50 11.45
CA LEU A 177 19.45 17.13 11.88
C LEU A 177 20.80 17.00 12.61
N GLY A 178 21.86 17.66 12.11
CA GLY A 178 23.17 17.70 12.76
C GLY A 178 23.16 18.46 14.10
N GLU A 179 22.40 19.55 14.20
CA GLU A 179 22.20 20.28 15.45
C GLU A 179 21.51 19.40 16.51
N LEU A 180 20.45 18.67 16.14
CA LEU A 180 19.79 17.71 17.04
C LEU A 180 20.74 16.63 17.52
N GLY A 181 21.57 16.08 16.63
CA GLY A 181 22.60 15.11 16.99
C GLY A 181 23.62 15.66 18.00
N SER A 182 24.00 16.94 17.87
CA SER A 182 24.89 17.63 18.83
C SER A 182 24.23 17.86 20.19
N GLN A 183 22.92 18.06 20.23
CA GLN A 183 22.13 18.18 21.45
C GLN A 183 21.86 16.83 22.15
N GLY A 184 22.02 15.72 21.43
CA GLY A 184 21.78 14.36 21.88
C GLY A 184 20.40 13.84 21.52
N VAL A 185 20.36 12.76 20.74
CA VAL A 185 19.15 12.06 20.31
C VAL A 185 19.03 10.73 21.05
N LEU A 186 17.89 10.52 21.73
CA LEU A 186 17.59 9.28 22.45
C LEU A 186 17.39 8.11 21.48
N ALA A 187 16.54 8.28 20.49
CA ALA A 187 16.23 7.25 19.53
C ALA A 187 15.99 7.85 18.13
N MET A 188 16.34 7.10 17.09
CA MET A 188 16.00 7.41 15.71
C MET A 188 15.23 6.23 15.11
N LEU A 189 14.08 6.54 14.49
CA LEU A 189 13.33 5.64 13.64
C LEU A 189 13.57 6.09 12.21
N SER A 190 14.10 5.20 11.34
CA SER A 190 14.51 5.58 9.99
C SER A 190 14.03 4.62 8.92
N ASP A 191 13.61 5.20 7.79
CA ASP A 191 13.27 4.52 6.54
C ASP A 191 14.36 3.53 6.12
N SER A 192 13.96 2.31 5.76
CA SER A 192 14.87 1.23 5.36
C SER A 192 14.66 0.75 3.93
N THR A 193 13.73 1.35 3.18
CA THR A 193 13.22 0.84 1.90
C THR A 193 14.32 0.56 0.87
N ASN A 194 15.31 1.45 0.73
CA ASN A 194 16.39 1.30 -0.24
C ASN A 194 17.74 0.88 0.37
N VAL A 195 17.77 0.34 1.55
CA VAL A 195 19.03 -0.05 2.23
C VAL A 195 19.85 -1.10 1.47
N GLU A 196 19.23 -1.86 0.57
CA GLU A 196 19.93 -2.83 -0.30
C GLU A 196 20.75 -2.16 -1.42
N ARG A 197 20.47 -0.87 -1.71
CA ARG A 197 21.09 -0.12 -2.81
C ARG A 197 22.28 0.67 -2.31
N GLY A 198 23.46 0.38 -2.88
CA GLY A 198 24.68 1.16 -2.63
C GLY A 198 24.63 2.55 -3.28
N GLY A 199 25.46 3.47 -2.80
CA GLY A 199 25.59 4.82 -3.35
C GLY A 199 24.45 5.75 -2.92
N TYR A 200 24.09 6.65 -3.81
CA TYR A 200 23.11 7.73 -3.62
C TYR A 200 21.90 7.55 -4.53
N THR A 201 20.74 8.02 -4.09
CA THR A 201 19.56 8.13 -4.94
C THR A 201 19.72 9.29 -5.92
N PRO A 202 19.55 9.08 -7.24
CA PRO A 202 19.67 10.16 -8.22
C PRO A 202 18.62 11.27 -7.99
N SER A 203 18.93 12.47 -8.46
CA SER A 203 18.01 13.61 -8.44
C SER A 203 16.85 13.43 -9.43
N GLU A 204 15.67 14.00 -9.11
CA GLU A 204 14.55 14.12 -10.06
C GLU A 204 14.92 14.88 -11.35
N ASN A 205 15.95 15.72 -11.33
CA ASN A 205 16.43 16.41 -12.54
C ASN A 205 16.91 15.43 -13.61
N THR A 206 17.44 14.26 -13.25
CA THR A 206 17.81 13.21 -14.21
C THR A 206 16.61 12.69 -15.01
N VAL A 207 15.42 12.67 -14.37
CA VAL A 207 14.17 12.29 -15.05
C VAL A 207 13.74 13.36 -16.06
N ALA A 208 13.91 14.64 -15.72
CA ALA A 208 13.62 15.73 -16.66
C ALA A 208 14.49 15.63 -17.92
N GLU A 209 15.77 15.26 -17.80
CA GLU A 209 16.65 15.01 -18.94
C GLU A 209 16.22 13.77 -19.75
N GLY A 210 15.84 12.68 -19.06
CA GLY A 210 15.29 11.48 -19.70
C GLY A 210 14.04 11.80 -20.52
N LEU A 211 13.11 12.53 -19.93
CA LEU A 211 11.91 13.00 -20.63
C LEU A 211 12.24 13.86 -21.84
N ASP A 212 13.18 14.82 -21.72
CA ASP A 212 13.58 15.67 -22.83
C ASP A 212 14.08 14.84 -24.03
N ARG A 213 14.92 13.81 -23.79
CA ARG A 213 15.38 12.88 -24.84
C ARG A 213 14.21 12.20 -25.54
N GLN A 214 13.21 11.75 -24.78
CA GLN A 214 12.06 11.04 -25.33
C GLN A 214 11.12 11.96 -26.12
N PHE A 215 10.98 13.22 -25.71
CA PHE A 215 10.14 14.20 -26.40
C PHE A 215 10.77 14.73 -27.70
N ARG A 216 12.10 14.95 -27.67
CA ARG A 216 12.87 15.51 -28.79
C ARG A 216 12.72 14.66 -30.07
N ASN A 217 12.73 13.36 -29.93
CA ASN A 217 12.77 12.41 -31.03
C ASN A 217 11.40 11.73 -31.26
N CYS A 218 10.27 12.43 -31.00
CA CYS A 218 8.95 11.85 -31.15
C CYS A 218 8.00 12.77 -31.92
N ASP A 219 7.59 12.32 -33.11
CA ASP A 219 6.60 12.98 -33.96
C ASP A 219 5.18 12.46 -33.73
N GLN A 220 5.00 11.55 -32.78
CA GLN A 220 3.73 10.96 -32.45
C GLN A 220 3.19 11.49 -31.12
N ARG A 221 2.01 11.06 -30.74
CA ARG A 221 1.43 11.32 -29.44
C ARG A 221 2.26 10.62 -28.35
N ILE A 222 2.45 11.31 -27.23
CA ILE A 222 3.16 10.78 -26.06
C ILE A 222 2.15 10.52 -24.95
N ILE A 223 2.19 9.33 -24.35
CA ILE A 223 1.44 8.99 -23.15
C ILE A 223 2.46 8.70 -22.06
N VAL A 224 2.43 9.46 -20.97
CA VAL A 224 3.31 9.29 -19.81
C VAL A 224 2.49 8.73 -18.68
N THR A 225 2.89 7.58 -18.14
CA THR A 225 2.29 7.04 -16.93
C THR A 225 3.28 7.13 -15.77
N THR A 226 2.80 7.59 -14.63
CA THR A 226 3.59 7.77 -13.41
C THR A 226 2.70 7.65 -12.17
N PHE A 227 3.32 7.61 -10.97
CA PHE A 227 2.58 7.73 -9.73
C PHE A 227 1.87 9.09 -9.66
N ALA A 228 0.60 9.08 -9.31
CA ALA A 228 -0.19 10.30 -9.20
C ALA A 228 0.38 11.27 -8.15
N SER A 229 0.98 10.75 -7.10
CA SER A 229 1.58 11.52 -6.00
C SER A 229 2.89 12.23 -6.37
N ASN A 230 3.58 11.80 -7.44
CA ASN A 230 4.89 12.39 -7.80
C ASN A 230 4.72 13.71 -8.57
N MET A 231 4.53 14.80 -7.82
CA MET A 231 4.30 16.14 -8.37
C MET A 231 5.50 16.69 -9.13
N HIS A 232 6.71 16.41 -8.67
CA HIS A 232 7.93 16.86 -9.34
C HIS A 232 8.01 16.27 -10.75
N ARG A 233 7.63 15.02 -10.93
CA ARG A 233 7.58 14.34 -12.23
C ARG A 233 6.50 14.90 -13.14
N ILE A 234 5.30 15.14 -12.60
CA ILE A 234 4.22 15.78 -13.35
C ILE A 234 4.64 17.17 -13.80
N GLN A 235 5.30 17.96 -12.94
CA GLN A 235 5.85 19.27 -13.31
C GLN A 235 6.91 19.15 -14.41
N ALA A 236 7.79 18.14 -14.34
CA ALA A 236 8.79 17.88 -15.38
C ALA A 236 8.14 17.56 -16.74
N VAL A 237 7.09 16.73 -16.75
CA VAL A 237 6.31 16.43 -17.96
C VAL A 237 5.65 17.69 -18.53
N LEU A 238 5.03 18.53 -17.70
CA LEU A 238 4.39 19.77 -18.11
C LEU A 238 5.42 20.76 -18.71
N ASN A 239 6.56 20.93 -18.05
CA ASN A 239 7.63 21.80 -18.51
C ASN A 239 8.21 21.33 -19.85
N THR A 240 8.44 20.02 -19.99
CA THR A 240 8.94 19.42 -21.22
C THR A 240 7.91 19.53 -22.35
N ALA A 241 6.65 19.23 -22.10
CA ALA A 241 5.58 19.40 -23.07
C ALA A 241 5.47 20.85 -23.56
N GLN A 242 5.56 21.81 -22.66
CA GLN A 242 5.57 23.23 -23.00
C GLN A 242 6.77 23.61 -23.89
N ARG A 243 7.97 23.10 -23.60
CA ARG A 243 9.19 23.35 -24.40
C ARG A 243 9.01 22.89 -25.86
N TYR A 244 8.34 21.75 -26.07
CA TYR A 244 8.07 21.19 -27.40
C TYR A 244 6.73 21.66 -28.00
N GLY A 245 6.06 22.65 -27.39
CA GLY A 245 4.80 23.21 -27.87
C GLY A 245 3.67 22.20 -27.95
N ARG A 246 3.65 21.23 -27.00
CA ARG A 246 2.62 20.20 -26.87
C ARG A 246 1.59 20.61 -25.83
N LYS A 247 0.35 20.15 -26.01
CA LYS A 247 -0.75 20.25 -25.05
C LYS A 247 -0.80 19.00 -24.18
N VAL A 248 -1.11 19.15 -22.91
CA VAL A 248 -1.16 18.07 -21.95
C VAL A 248 -2.60 17.86 -21.51
N ALA A 249 -3.09 16.64 -21.61
CA ALA A 249 -4.34 16.20 -20.97
C ALA A 249 -4.03 15.17 -19.89
N VAL A 250 -4.88 15.11 -18.88
CA VAL A 250 -4.71 14.19 -17.75
C VAL A 250 -5.87 13.21 -17.69
N THR A 251 -5.61 11.97 -17.32
CA THR A 251 -6.65 10.97 -17.12
C THR A 251 -6.31 10.02 -15.96
N GLY A 252 -7.35 9.68 -15.20
CA GLY A 252 -7.28 8.89 -13.99
C GLY A 252 -7.64 9.71 -12.76
N ARG A 253 -8.64 9.24 -11.99
CA ARG A 253 -9.24 9.99 -10.87
C ARG A 253 -8.19 10.50 -9.86
N SER A 254 -7.27 9.63 -9.42
CA SER A 254 -6.23 10.02 -8.46
C SER A 254 -5.28 11.07 -9.04
N MET A 255 -4.94 10.99 -10.34
CA MET A 255 -4.11 11.98 -11.03
C MET A 255 -4.82 13.33 -11.14
N GLU A 256 -6.10 13.34 -11.48
CA GLU A 256 -6.92 14.55 -11.59
C GLU A 256 -7.08 15.23 -10.23
N ASN A 257 -7.36 14.46 -9.17
CA ASN A 257 -7.46 14.94 -7.79
C ASN A 257 -6.14 15.54 -7.30
N MET A 258 -5.03 14.83 -7.52
CA MET A 258 -3.70 15.30 -7.15
C MET A 258 -3.33 16.60 -7.86
N LEU A 259 -3.58 16.67 -9.17
CA LEU A 259 -3.30 17.86 -9.98
C LEU A 259 -4.10 19.06 -9.47
N LYS A 260 -5.39 18.87 -9.19
CA LYS A 260 -6.26 19.92 -8.64
C LYS A 260 -5.72 20.48 -7.32
N VAL A 261 -5.48 19.62 -6.34
CA VAL A 261 -4.96 20.02 -5.01
C VAL A 261 -3.62 20.74 -5.16
N SER A 262 -2.73 20.21 -6.00
CA SER A 262 -1.40 20.79 -6.19
C SER A 262 -1.42 22.16 -6.87
N GLN A 263 -2.37 22.38 -7.78
CA GLN A 263 -2.57 23.70 -8.38
C GLN A 263 -3.18 24.68 -7.37
N GLU A 264 -4.21 24.29 -6.62
CA GLU A 264 -4.85 25.12 -5.60
C GLU A 264 -3.86 25.56 -4.51
N LEU A 265 -2.94 24.68 -4.12
CA LEU A 265 -1.92 24.96 -3.12
C LEU A 265 -0.64 25.61 -3.69
N GLY A 266 -0.54 25.76 -5.02
CA GLY A 266 0.59 26.43 -5.67
C GLY A 266 1.86 25.57 -5.84
N TYR A 267 1.81 24.27 -5.58
CA TYR A 267 2.92 23.34 -5.80
C TYR A 267 3.15 23.03 -7.28
N LEU A 268 2.10 23.10 -8.10
CA LEU A 268 2.18 22.87 -9.52
C LEU A 268 1.99 24.17 -10.30
N LYS A 269 3.00 24.53 -11.11
CA LYS A 269 2.98 25.73 -11.96
C LYS A 269 2.69 25.34 -13.39
N VAL A 270 1.52 25.73 -13.90
CA VAL A 270 1.08 25.42 -15.27
C VAL A 270 0.93 26.70 -16.06
N LYS A 271 1.66 26.82 -17.17
CA LYS A 271 1.47 27.96 -18.10
C LYS A 271 0.09 27.85 -18.75
N ALA A 272 -0.61 28.97 -18.84
CA ALA A 272 -1.91 29.05 -19.47
C ALA A 272 -1.93 28.39 -20.87
N GLY A 273 -2.93 27.58 -21.11
CA GLY A 273 -3.12 26.85 -22.36
C GLY A 273 -2.19 25.63 -22.58
N THR A 274 -1.37 25.24 -21.60
CA THR A 274 -0.62 23.96 -21.65
C THR A 274 -1.51 22.79 -21.28
N LEU A 275 -2.25 22.90 -20.18
CA LEU A 275 -3.22 21.88 -19.75
C LEU A 275 -4.55 22.10 -20.47
N VAL A 276 -5.12 21.03 -21.03
CA VAL A 276 -6.36 21.04 -21.78
C VAL A 276 -7.25 19.85 -21.37
N ASP A 277 -8.55 19.98 -21.64
CA ASP A 277 -9.48 18.87 -21.43
C ASP A 277 -9.15 17.67 -22.34
N LEU A 278 -9.40 16.46 -21.85
CA LEU A 278 -9.12 15.22 -22.60
C LEU A 278 -9.89 15.14 -23.92
N ASN A 279 -11.06 15.77 -24.03
CA ASN A 279 -11.78 15.83 -25.30
C ASN A 279 -11.14 16.79 -26.30
N ALA A 280 -10.49 17.84 -25.85
CA ALA A 280 -9.85 18.83 -26.72
C ALA A 280 -8.66 18.26 -27.50
N ILE A 281 -8.00 17.21 -26.99
CA ILE A 281 -6.87 16.59 -27.70
C ILE A 281 -7.28 15.87 -28.99
N LYS A 282 -8.55 15.50 -29.16
CA LYS A 282 -9.03 14.78 -30.35
C LYS A 282 -8.91 15.59 -31.64
N SER A 283 -8.93 16.91 -31.53
CA SER A 283 -8.79 17.83 -32.68
C SER A 283 -7.33 18.26 -32.95
N LEU A 284 -6.38 17.83 -32.09
CA LEU A 284 -4.99 18.22 -32.23
C LEU A 284 -4.18 17.18 -33.00
N PRO A 285 -3.17 17.59 -33.79
CA PRO A 285 -2.26 16.65 -34.41
C PRO A 285 -1.47 15.87 -33.35
N LYS A 286 -1.19 14.59 -33.61
CA LYS A 286 -0.56 13.68 -32.65
C LYS A 286 0.72 14.24 -32.03
N ASN A 287 1.60 14.86 -32.83
CA ASN A 287 2.84 15.47 -32.36
C ASN A 287 2.63 16.70 -31.45
N LYS A 288 1.41 17.12 -31.20
CA LYS A 288 1.04 18.21 -30.28
C LYS A 288 0.35 17.72 -29.02
N VAL A 289 0.25 16.41 -28.81
CA VAL A 289 -0.50 15.81 -27.71
C VAL A 289 0.43 15.08 -26.75
N VAL A 290 0.25 15.33 -25.47
CA VAL A 290 0.75 14.53 -24.36
C VAL A 290 -0.43 14.13 -23.47
N ILE A 291 -0.48 12.89 -23.03
CA ILE A 291 -1.44 12.42 -22.04
C ILE A 291 -0.66 11.96 -20.80
N VAL A 292 -1.02 12.47 -19.63
CA VAL A 292 -0.51 11.97 -18.36
C VAL A 292 -1.57 11.06 -17.72
N SER A 293 -1.18 9.85 -17.35
CA SER A 293 -2.12 8.84 -16.89
C SER A 293 -1.65 8.10 -15.63
N THR A 294 -2.60 7.48 -14.93
CA THR A 294 -2.35 6.47 -13.90
C THR A 294 -2.13 5.10 -14.52
N GLY A 295 -1.68 4.12 -13.71
CA GLY A 295 -1.52 2.73 -14.13
C GLY A 295 -0.08 2.29 -14.30
N SER A 296 0.86 3.02 -13.70
CA SER A 296 2.29 2.69 -13.77
C SER A 296 2.66 1.40 -13.04
N GLN A 297 1.80 0.89 -12.19
CA GLN A 297 1.99 -0.36 -11.43
C GLN A 297 1.16 -1.53 -11.98
N GLY A 298 0.51 -1.35 -13.10
CA GLY A 298 -0.29 -2.41 -13.72
C GLY A 298 -1.64 -2.64 -13.05
N GLU A 299 -2.10 -1.68 -12.25
CA GLU A 299 -3.34 -1.77 -11.48
C GLU A 299 -4.53 -2.00 -12.40
N ASN A 300 -5.33 -2.99 -12.08
CA ASN A 300 -6.56 -3.28 -12.78
C ASN A 300 -7.48 -2.04 -12.82
N MET A 301 -8.10 -1.79 -13.97
CA MET A 301 -9.00 -0.65 -14.18
C MET A 301 -8.33 0.75 -14.14
N SER A 302 -7.01 0.86 -13.98
CA SER A 302 -6.28 2.13 -14.15
C SER A 302 -6.43 2.70 -15.56
N ALA A 303 -6.04 3.96 -15.76
CA ALA A 303 -6.18 4.58 -17.07
C ALA A 303 -5.31 3.88 -18.13
N LEU A 304 -4.04 3.56 -17.84
CA LEU A 304 -3.17 2.85 -18.77
C LEU A 304 -3.67 1.43 -19.04
N TYR A 305 -4.12 0.69 -18.02
CA TYR A 305 -4.71 -0.63 -18.19
C TYR A 305 -5.87 -0.57 -19.19
N ARG A 306 -6.83 0.35 -18.98
CA ARG A 306 -7.99 0.49 -19.86
C ARG A 306 -7.60 0.90 -21.29
N MET A 307 -6.54 1.71 -21.47
CA MET A 307 -6.00 2.05 -22.78
C MET A 307 -5.35 0.84 -23.45
N ALA A 308 -4.57 0.05 -22.74
CA ALA A 308 -3.92 -1.16 -23.25
C ALA A 308 -4.95 -2.21 -23.72
N PHE A 309 -6.02 -2.40 -22.93
CA PHE A 309 -7.08 -3.39 -23.23
C PHE A 309 -8.28 -2.83 -23.99
N SER A 310 -8.19 -1.63 -24.60
CA SER A 310 -9.24 -0.99 -25.40
C SER A 310 -10.57 -0.76 -24.67
N THR A 311 -10.53 -0.57 -23.34
CA THR A 311 -11.71 -0.30 -22.52
C THR A 311 -11.77 1.15 -22.01
N HIS A 312 -10.80 1.99 -22.39
CA HIS A 312 -10.81 3.40 -22.05
C HIS A 312 -11.79 4.17 -22.93
N LYS A 313 -12.72 4.93 -22.33
CA LYS A 313 -13.84 5.57 -23.05
C LYS A 313 -13.43 6.66 -24.03
N GLN A 314 -12.31 7.33 -23.83
CA GLN A 314 -11.93 8.55 -24.55
C GLN A 314 -10.59 8.45 -25.31
N VAL A 315 -9.70 7.55 -24.89
CA VAL A 315 -8.36 7.40 -25.45
C VAL A 315 -8.18 5.97 -25.92
N GLU A 316 -7.85 5.82 -27.18
CA GLU A 316 -7.41 4.57 -27.80
C GLU A 316 -5.92 4.68 -28.14
N VAL A 317 -5.14 3.66 -27.78
CA VAL A 317 -3.73 3.54 -28.19
C VAL A 317 -3.67 3.09 -29.62
N THR A 318 -2.91 3.81 -30.42
CA THR A 318 -2.74 3.56 -31.86
C THR A 318 -1.27 3.29 -32.17
N SER A 319 -1.03 2.64 -33.31
CA SER A 319 0.33 2.37 -33.78
C SER A 319 1.17 3.64 -33.86
N GLY A 320 2.40 3.56 -33.36
CA GLY A 320 3.35 4.64 -33.29
C GLY A 320 3.21 5.58 -32.08
N ASP A 321 2.14 5.48 -31.27
CA ASP A 321 2.05 6.24 -30.00
C ASP A 321 3.25 5.89 -29.12
N ARG A 322 3.92 6.87 -28.55
CA ARG A 322 5.00 6.66 -27.58
C ARG A 322 4.43 6.57 -26.17
N ILE A 323 4.66 5.45 -25.50
CA ILE A 323 4.22 5.21 -24.12
C ILE A 323 5.45 5.24 -23.21
N ILE A 324 5.50 6.17 -22.29
CA ILE A 324 6.59 6.33 -21.32
C ILE A 324 6.09 5.84 -19.95
N ILE A 325 6.65 4.74 -19.43
CA ILE A 325 6.36 4.25 -18.09
C ILE A 325 7.43 4.84 -17.15
N SER A 326 7.07 5.94 -16.51
CA SER A 326 7.95 6.72 -15.62
C SER A 326 7.79 6.25 -14.17
N ALA A 327 7.96 4.95 -13.94
CA ALA A 327 7.90 4.31 -12.63
C ALA A 327 8.72 3.01 -12.63
N SER A 328 9.21 2.60 -11.48
CA SER A 328 9.72 1.24 -11.27
C SER A 328 8.62 0.36 -10.69
N ALA A 329 8.63 -0.92 -11.01
CA ALA A 329 7.72 -1.88 -10.40
C ALA A 329 7.91 -1.92 -8.87
N ILE A 330 6.83 -1.84 -8.14
CA ILE A 330 6.79 -2.24 -6.74
C ILE A 330 6.88 -3.78 -6.73
N PRO A 331 7.66 -4.39 -5.81
CA PRO A 331 7.74 -5.84 -5.72
C PRO A 331 6.35 -6.50 -5.70
N GLY A 332 6.14 -7.50 -6.57
CA GLY A 332 4.85 -8.17 -6.78
C GLY A 332 4.07 -7.68 -8.01
N ASN A 333 4.33 -6.48 -8.52
CA ASN A 333 3.59 -5.92 -9.67
C ASN A 333 4.22 -6.21 -11.04
N GLU A 334 5.37 -6.90 -11.08
CA GLU A 334 6.15 -7.11 -12.30
C GLU A 334 5.35 -7.82 -13.40
N LYS A 335 4.57 -8.84 -13.04
CA LYS A 335 3.73 -9.59 -13.98
C LYS A 335 2.60 -8.72 -14.57
N ALA A 336 1.95 -7.92 -13.72
CA ALA A 336 0.87 -7.03 -14.15
C ALA A 336 1.38 -5.96 -15.13
N ILE A 337 2.52 -5.35 -14.83
CA ILE A 337 3.18 -4.35 -15.70
C ILE A 337 3.61 -5.00 -17.01
N SER A 338 4.27 -6.16 -16.97
CA SER A 338 4.69 -6.91 -18.16
C SER A 338 3.51 -7.24 -19.08
N ARG A 339 2.37 -7.62 -18.51
CA ARG A 339 1.15 -7.87 -19.27
C ARG A 339 0.67 -6.62 -20.02
N ILE A 340 0.66 -5.47 -19.37
CA ILE A 340 0.28 -4.19 -20.00
C ILE A 340 1.26 -3.84 -21.12
N ILE A 341 2.56 -3.93 -20.88
CA ILE A 341 3.61 -3.66 -21.87
C ILE A 341 3.38 -4.52 -23.13
N ASN A 342 3.15 -5.82 -22.96
CA ASN A 342 2.89 -6.72 -24.08
C ASN A 342 1.64 -6.31 -24.89
N GLU A 343 0.54 -5.89 -24.23
CA GLU A 343 -0.66 -5.41 -24.93
C GLU A 343 -0.38 -4.10 -25.70
N LEU A 344 0.42 -3.20 -25.15
CA LEU A 344 0.81 -1.96 -25.83
C LEU A 344 1.66 -2.25 -27.09
N TYR A 345 2.60 -3.19 -27.01
CA TYR A 345 3.37 -3.65 -28.18
C TYR A 345 2.48 -4.31 -29.23
N ARG A 346 1.48 -5.11 -28.85
CA ARG A 346 0.50 -5.68 -29.81
C ARG A 346 -0.29 -4.62 -30.58
N LYS A 347 -0.47 -3.43 -29.98
CA LYS A 347 -1.09 -2.27 -30.63
C LYS A 347 -0.13 -1.48 -31.50
N GLY A 348 1.15 -1.88 -31.59
CA GLY A 348 2.18 -1.17 -32.33
C GLY A 348 2.67 0.11 -31.66
N ALA A 349 2.49 0.26 -30.35
CA ALA A 349 3.03 1.37 -29.59
C ALA A 349 4.55 1.24 -29.41
N ASP A 350 5.23 2.37 -29.33
CA ASP A 350 6.63 2.48 -28.94
C ASP A 350 6.72 2.68 -27.42
N VAL A 351 7.10 1.60 -26.69
CA VAL A 351 7.03 1.59 -25.22
C VAL A 351 8.43 1.77 -24.60
N VAL A 352 8.59 2.81 -23.83
CA VAL A 352 9.84 3.16 -23.12
C VAL A 352 9.67 2.95 -21.62
N TYR A 353 10.36 1.95 -21.06
CA TYR A 353 10.21 1.54 -19.66
C TYR A 353 11.52 1.11 -18.99
N GLU A 354 12.63 1.11 -19.71
CA GLU A 354 13.91 0.64 -19.18
C GLU A 354 14.53 1.64 -18.19
N LYS A 355 15.17 1.10 -17.14
CA LYS A 355 15.87 1.93 -16.13
C LYS A 355 17.01 2.76 -16.72
N SER A 356 17.66 2.25 -17.77
CA SER A 356 18.74 2.93 -18.52
C SER A 356 18.32 4.26 -19.13
N GLU A 357 17.02 4.42 -19.40
CA GLU A 357 16.48 5.66 -19.98
C GLU A 357 16.40 6.83 -18.99
N GLY A 358 16.64 6.58 -17.69
CA GLY A 358 16.63 7.62 -16.66
C GLY A 358 15.26 8.26 -16.46
N LEU A 359 14.18 7.49 -16.65
CA LEU A 359 12.79 7.95 -16.55
C LEU A 359 12.18 7.81 -15.18
N HIS A 360 12.91 7.22 -14.25
CA HIS A 360 12.47 7.04 -12.86
C HIS A 360 13.63 7.10 -11.89
N VAL A 361 13.40 7.76 -10.76
CA VAL A 361 14.26 7.74 -9.58
C VAL A 361 13.42 7.44 -8.34
N SER A 362 14.03 6.80 -7.35
CA SER A 362 13.35 6.50 -6.08
C SER A 362 13.15 7.76 -5.23
N GLY A 363 12.16 7.72 -4.34
CA GLY A 363 11.99 8.72 -3.28
C GLY A 363 12.75 8.40 -2.00
N HIS A 364 13.35 7.20 -1.89
CA HIS A 364 13.98 6.70 -0.66
C HIS A 364 15.50 6.72 -0.74
N ALA A 365 16.13 6.93 0.41
CA ALA A 365 17.57 7.02 0.59
C ALA A 365 18.28 5.69 0.35
N CYS A 366 19.36 5.72 -0.44
CA CYS A 366 20.33 4.63 -0.58
C CYS A 366 21.34 4.62 0.58
N GLN A 367 22.25 3.63 0.62
CA GLN A 367 23.14 3.39 1.77
C GLN A 367 23.96 4.61 2.20
N GLU A 368 24.51 5.39 1.26
CA GLU A 368 25.34 6.52 1.64
C GLU A 368 24.53 7.66 2.26
N GLU A 369 23.29 7.86 1.80
CA GLU A 369 22.37 8.82 2.38
C GLU A 369 21.92 8.40 3.79
N LEU A 370 21.61 7.10 3.98
CA LEU A 370 21.30 6.54 5.28
C LEU A 370 22.45 6.72 6.27
N LYS A 371 23.70 6.53 5.84
CA LYS A 371 24.90 6.76 6.65
C LYS A 371 25.04 8.23 7.03
N ILE A 372 24.79 9.16 6.10
CA ILE A 372 24.85 10.61 6.37
C ILE A 372 23.87 10.96 7.48
N ILE A 373 22.59 10.57 7.36
CA ILE A 373 21.58 10.88 8.36
C ILE A 373 21.92 10.24 9.71
N HIS A 374 22.33 8.97 9.72
CA HIS A 374 22.75 8.29 10.95
C HIS A 374 23.93 9.00 11.61
N GLY A 375 24.93 9.42 10.82
CA GLY A 375 26.10 10.15 11.30
C GLY A 375 25.82 11.56 11.80
N LEU A 376 24.83 12.26 11.23
CA LEU A 376 24.37 13.56 11.70
C LEU A 376 23.55 13.47 12.98
N VAL A 377 22.56 12.59 13.04
CA VAL A 377 21.62 12.42 14.15
C VAL A 377 22.29 11.75 15.36
N LYS A 378 23.26 10.87 15.17
CA LYS A 378 24.03 10.15 16.22
C LYS A 378 23.12 9.58 17.32
N PRO A 379 22.11 8.76 16.99
CA PRO A 379 21.13 8.29 17.95
C PRO A 379 21.76 7.35 18.98
N LYS A 380 21.29 7.41 20.23
CA LYS A 380 21.67 6.45 21.25
C LYS A 380 21.06 5.07 20.99
N PHE A 381 19.81 5.03 20.54
CA PHE A 381 19.08 3.83 20.10
C PHE A 381 18.61 4.01 18.67
N PHE A 382 18.60 2.92 17.91
CA PHE A 382 18.20 2.93 16.51
C PHE A 382 17.13 1.87 16.26
N LEU A 383 16.05 2.27 15.58
CA LEU A 383 14.96 1.41 15.13
C LEU A 383 14.85 1.57 13.60
N PRO A 384 15.33 0.62 12.81
CA PRO A 384 15.00 0.59 11.39
C PRO A 384 13.52 0.30 11.23
N ILE A 385 12.82 1.09 10.43
CA ILE A 385 11.39 0.97 10.12
C ILE A 385 11.17 1.00 8.60
N HIS A 386 9.92 0.86 8.16
CA HIS A 386 9.51 0.95 6.77
C HIS A 386 10.27 0.00 5.86
N GLY A 387 10.16 -1.29 6.12
CA GLY A 387 10.84 -2.35 5.36
C GLY A 387 10.48 -3.74 5.83
N GLU A 388 10.64 -4.70 4.93
CA GLU A 388 10.57 -6.13 5.25
C GLU A 388 11.75 -6.53 6.15
N GLN A 389 11.71 -7.70 6.76
CA GLN A 389 12.72 -8.19 7.68
C GLN A 389 14.16 -8.10 7.12
N ARG A 390 14.34 -8.38 5.83
CA ARG A 390 15.65 -8.25 5.16
C ARG A 390 16.16 -6.80 5.18
N HIS A 391 15.28 -5.81 4.94
CA HIS A 391 15.64 -4.40 4.96
C HIS A 391 16.03 -3.96 6.38
N LEU A 392 15.24 -4.33 7.39
CA LEU A 392 15.51 -3.98 8.79
C LEU A 392 16.86 -4.57 9.26
N GLN A 393 17.15 -5.83 8.89
CA GLN A 393 18.41 -6.48 9.23
C GLN A 393 19.62 -5.84 8.50
N LEU A 394 19.47 -5.50 7.23
CA LEU A 394 20.53 -4.84 6.47
C LEU A 394 20.81 -3.43 7.01
N HIS A 395 19.76 -2.68 7.37
CA HIS A 395 19.93 -1.35 7.97
C HIS A 395 20.59 -1.44 9.36
N SER A 396 20.25 -2.45 10.14
CA SER A 396 20.95 -2.76 11.39
C SER A 396 22.45 -3.01 11.15
N ARG A 397 22.79 -3.84 10.16
CA ARG A 397 24.20 -4.09 9.81
C ARG A 397 24.90 -2.81 9.33
N LEU A 398 24.23 -1.99 8.52
CA LEU A 398 24.75 -0.71 8.07
C LEU A 398 25.10 0.21 9.27
N ALA A 399 24.21 0.34 10.24
CA ALA A 399 24.45 1.09 11.47
C ALA A 399 25.64 0.53 12.27
N GLN A 400 25.81 -0.78 12.33
CA GLN A 400 26.95 -1.43 12.97
C GLN A 400 28.28 -1.09 12.26
N THR A 401 28.30 -1.01 10.93
CA THR A 401 29.51 -0.60 10.20
C THR A 401 29.93 0.83 10.53
N MET A 402 29.00 1.66 11.01
CA MET A 402 29.25 3.01 11.48
C MET A 402 29.65 3.08 12.96
N GLY A 403 29.85 1.94 13.61
CA GLY A 403 30.30 1.84 15.02
C GLY A 403 29.17 1.79 16.06
N MET A 404 27.90 1.69 15.62
CA MET A 404 26.79 1.56 16.57
C MET A 404 26.81 0.21 17.29
N ASN A 405 26.64 0.24 18.61
CA ASN A 405 26.58 -1.01 19.40
C ASN A 405 25.32 -1.81 19.02
N PRO A 406 25.44 -3.10 18.65
CA PRO A 406 24.29 -3.95 18.29
C PRO A 406 23.19 -4.01 19.35
N ARG A 407 23.55 -3.87 20.65
CA ARG A 407 22.57 -3.85 21.74
C ARG A 407 21.67 -2.61 21.75
N ASN A 408 22.04 -1.57 21.03
CA ASN A 408 21.28 -0.33 20.92
C ASN A 408 20.47 -0.28 19.62
N ILE A 409 20.55 -1.31 18.77
CA ILE A 409 19.74 -1.45 17.57
C ILE A 409 18.57 -2.35 17.89
N LEU A 410 17.37 -1.84 17.71
CA LEU A 410 16.13 -2.45 18.15
C LEU A 410 15.32 -2.88 16.93
N ILE A 411 15.21 -4.17 16.70
CA ILE A 411 14.34 -4.75 15.70
C ILE A 411 13.25 -5.51 16.44
N GLY A 412 12.00 -5.23 16.10
CA GLY A 412 10.83 -5.87 16.70
C GLY A 412 9.79 -6.22 15.65
N GLU A 413 8.69 -6.76 16.12
CA GLU A 413 7.50 -7.05 15.34
C GLU A 413 6.45 -5.95 15.57
N ILE A 414 5.43 -5.90 14.72
CA ILE A 414 4.25 -5.05 14.91
C ILE A 414 3.64 -5.34 16.28
N GLY A 415 3.32 -4.29 17.03
CA GLY A 415 2.78 -4.38 18.38
C GLY A 415 3.83 -4.48 19.49
N THR A 416 5.12 -4.63 19.15
CA THR A 416 6.19 -4.65 20.17
C THR A 416 6.25 -3.33 20.96
N VAL A 417 6.30 -3.41 22.29
CA VAL A 417 6.41 -2.24 23.17
C VAL A 417 7.87 -2.00 23.53
N PHE A 418 8.49 -0.98 22.94
CA PHE A 418 9.82 -0.51 23.31
C PHE A 418 9.71 0.54 24.41
N GLU A 419 10.15 0.21 25.62
CA GLU A 419 10.15 1.13 26.77
C GLU A 419 11.51 1.80 26.96
N PHE A 420 11.52 3.13 26.88
CA PHE A 420 12.73 3.94 27.01
C PHE A 420 12.76 4.69 28.34
N THR A 421 13.93 4.72 28.92
CA THR A 421 14.38 5.73 29.88
C THR A 421 15.42 6.61 29.18
N GLY A 422 15.85 7.69 29.79
CA GLY A 422 16.98 8.47 29.24
C GLY A 422 18.30 7.67 29.05
N LYS A 423 18.39 6.46 29.63
CA LYS A 423 19.62 5.64 29.62
C LYS A 423 19.47 4.28 28.93
N THR A 424 18.31 3.66 28.99
CA THR A 424 18.09 2.27 28.55
C THR A 424 16.84 2.13 27.72
N CYS A 425 16.83 1.12 26.86
CA CYS A 425 15.61 0.61 26.22
C CYS A 425 15.41 -0.86 26.61
N LYS A 426 14.16 -1.27 26.80
CA LYS A 426 13.77 -2.67 27.00
C LYS A 426 12.50 -2.96 26.21
N VAL A 427 12.41 -4.16 25.67
CA VAL A 427 11.15 -4.69 25.14
C VAL A 427 10.30 -5.12 26.35
N ASN A 428 9.06 -4.62 26.43
CA ASN A 428 8.13 -4.90 27.54
C ASN A 428 6.78 -5.38 27.01
N GLY A 429 6.76 -6.57 26.43
CA GLY A 429 5.57 -7.21 25.91
C GLY A 429 5.11 -6.66 24.57
N THR A 430 3.86 -6.97 24.23
CA THR A 430 3.19 -6.57 22.99
C THR A 430 1.80 -6.01 23.27
N VAL A 431 1.28 -5.24 22.34
CA VAL A 431 -0.12 -4.78 22.33
C VAL A 431 -0.87 -5.46 21.18
N PRO A 432 -2.21 -5.50 21.22
CA PRO A 432 -3.00 -5.91 20.05
C PRO A 432 -2.61 -5.06 18.85
N ALA A 433 -2.18 -5.74 17.80
CA ALA A 433 -1.78 -5.16 16.53
C ALA A 433 -1.85 -6.24 15.45
N GLY A 434 -1.98 -5.85 14.20
CA GLY A 434 -2.06 -6.81 13.10
C GLY A 434 -2.58 -6.20 11.82
N LYS A 435 -3.03 -7.09 10.94
CA LYS A 435 -3.64 -6.74 9.66
C LYS A 435 -5.16 -6.80 9.80
N VAL A 436 -5.86 -5.70 9.50
CA VAL A 436 -7.31 -5.66 9.33
C VAL A 436 -7.60 -5.47 7.86
N PHE A 437 -8.41 -6.35 7.28
CA PHE A 437 -8.71 -6.34 5.85
C PHE A 437 -9.92 -5.46 5.56
N VAL A 438 -9.85 -4.72 4.45
CA VAL A 438 -10.95 -3.94 3.89
C VAL A 438 -11.35 -4.59 2.57
N ASP A 439 -12.64 -4.92 2.42
CA ASP A 439 -13.24 -5.49 1.23
C ASP A 439 -14.54 -4.73 0.91
N GLY A 440 -14.52 -3.90 -0.11
CA GLY A 440 -15.62 -2.99 -0.44
C GLY A 440 -15.95 -2.05 0.72
N THR A 441 -17.13 -2.21 1.31
CA THR A 441 -17.57 -1.43 2.48
C THR A 441 -17.31 -2.14 3.81
N GLY A 442 -16.92 -3.42 3.79
CA GLY A 442 -16.60 -4.24 4.95
C GLY A 442 -15.22 -3.93 5.52
N VAL A 443 -15.11 -3.85 6.83
CA VAL A 443 -13.85 -3.58 7.53
C VAL A 443 -13.71 -4.62 8.66
N GLY A 444 -12.74 -5.53 8.53
CA GLY A 444 -12.45 -6.56 9.53
C GLY A 444 -13.42 -7.74 9.58
N ASP A 445 -14.37 -7.81 8.65
CA ASP A 445 -15.31 -8.95 8.48
C ASP A 445 -14.70 -10.08 7.64
N VAL A 446 -13.64 -9.82 6.89
CA VAL A 446 -12.83 -10.82 6.21
C VAL A 446 -11.68 -11.25 7.12
N GLY A 447 -11.70 -12.51 7.56
CA GLY A 447 -10.63 -13.10 8.36
C GLY A 447 -9.88 -14.21 7.61
N SER A 448 -8.92 -14.85 8.28
CA SER A 448 -8.09 -15.92 7.70
C SER A 448 -8.91 -17.10 7.16
N VAL A 449 -10.07 -17.39 7.76
CA VAL A 449 -10.97 -18.46 7.30
C VAL A 449 -11.58 -18.08 5.94
N VAL A 450 -12.09 -16.85 5.80
CA VAL A 450 -12.69 -16.37 4.55
C VAL A 450 -11.66 -16.33 3.43
N LEU A 451 -10.43 -15.84 3.72
CA LEU A 451 -9.34 -15.82 2.73
C LEU A 451 -8.94 -17.21 2.28
N ARG A 452 -8.80 -18.15 3.22
CA ARG A 452 -8.52 -19.56 2.92
C ARG A 452 -9.61 -20.16 2.02
N ASP A 453 -10.88 -19.89 2.32
CA ASP A 453 -11.99 -20.41 1.53
C ASP A 453 -12.01 -19.78 0.12
N ARG A 454 -11.76 -18.47 -0.01
CA ARG A 454 -11.62 -17.80 -1.31
C ARG A 454 -10.46 -18.37 -2.13
N LYS A 455 -9.32 -18.62 -1.49
CA LYS A 455 -8.14 -19.22 -2.12
C LYS A 455 -8.48 -20.62 -2.64
N HIS A 456 -9.10 -21.45 -1.82
CA HIS A 456 -9.53 -22.81 -2.17
C HIS A 456 -10.51 -22.79 -3.35
N LEU A 457 -11.49 -21.87 -3.32
CA LEU A 457 -12.42 -21.68 -4.44
C LEU A 457 -11.73 -21.24 -5.74
N ALA A 458 -10.69 -20.39 -5.64
CA ALA A 458 -9.95 -19.91 -6.80
C ALA A 458 -9.03 -20.99 -7.41
N GLU A 459 -8.47 -21.88 -6.60
CA GLU A 459 -7.54 -22.92 -7.04
C GLU A 459 -8.26 -24.11 -7.69
N ASP A 460 -9.26 -24.67 -7.02
CA ASP A 460 -9.88 -25.95 -7.40
C ASP A 460 -11.39 -25.86 -7.68
N GLY A 461 -12.00 -24.72 -7.44
CA GLY A 461 -13.44 -24.54 -7.64
C GLY A 461 -14.31 -25.18 -6.56
N MET A 462 -15.59 -25.37 -6.86
CA MET A 462 -16.55 -25.91 -5.90
C MET A 462 -17.46 -26.97 -6.51
N ILE A 463 -17.94 -27.86 -5.63
CA ILE A 463 -18.96 -28.88 -5.89
C ILE A 463 -20.06 -28.73 -4.84
N VAL A 464 -21.30 -28.56 -5.26
CA VAL A 464 -22.48 -28.58 -4.41
C VAL A 464 -23.20 -29.93 -4.63
N VAL A 465 -23.49 -30.63 -3.54
CA VAL A 465 -24.21 -31.89 -3.56
C VAL A 465 -25.58 -31.68 -2.89
N CYS A 466 -26.64 -31.69 -3.66
CA CYS A 466 -28.01 -31.51 -3.15
C CYS A 466 -28.71 -32.86 -2.98
N VAL A 467 -29.28 -33.12 -1.82
CA VAL A 467 -30.04 -34.34 -1.54
C VAL A 467 -31.22 -34.03 -0.65
N ASN A 468 -32.38 -34.64 -0.96
CA ASN A 468 -33.57 -34.60 -0.12
C ASN A 468 -33.72 -35.93 0.62
N LEU A 469 -33.83 -35.85 1.92
CA LEU A 469 -33.98 -37.00 2.80
C LEU A 469 -35.34 -36.97 3.53
N SER A 470 -35.91 -38.12 3.76
CA SER A 470 -37.14 -38.29 4.54
C SER A 470 -36.93 -37.95 6.02
N ALA A 471 -37.81 -37.13 6.59
CA ALA A 471 -37.84 -36.83 8.01
C ALA A 471 -38.12 -38.06 8.90
N GLU A 472 -38.84 -39.06 8.38
CA GLU A 472 -39.24 -40.22 9.14
C GLU A 472 -38.10 -41.22 9.35
N ASP A 473 -37.44 -41.62 8.27
CA ASP A 473 -36.47 -42.71 8.28
C ASP A 473 -35.09 -42.36 7.72
N GLY A 474 -34.91 -41.11 7.22
CA GLY A 474 -33.68 -40.64 6.61
C GLY A 474 -33.41 -41.23 5.23
N SER A 475 -34.40 -41.87 4.57
CA SER A 475 -34.22 -42.38 3.21
C SER A 475 -34.06 -41.26 2.18
N VAL A 476 -33.36 -41.55 1.09
CA VAL A 476 -33.20 -40.58 -0.01
C VAL A 476 -34.50 -40.52 -0.80
N ILE A 477 -35.10 -39.33 -0.86
CA ILE A 477 -36.34 -39.08 -1.65
C ILE A 477 -35.94 -38.64 -3.06
N THR A 478 -35.01 -37.70 -3.17
CA THR A 478 -34.49 -37.24 -4.47
C THR A 478 -33.01 -36.84 -4.37
N GLY A 479 -32.27 -36.96 -5.48
CA GLY A 479 -30.85 -36.72 -5.54
C GLY A 479 -30.00 -37.97 -5.30
N PRO A 480 -28.68 -37.86 -5.04
CA PRO A 480 -27.91 -36.62 -4.97
C PRO A 480 -27.72 -35.94 -6.34
N ASP A 481 -28.05 -34.68 -6.43
CA ASP A 481 -27.72 -33.86 -7.59
C ASP A 481 -26.42 -33.11 -7.36
N ILE A 482 -25.57 -33.07 -8.39
CA ILE A 482 -24.24 -32.46 -8.28
C ILE A 482 -24.12 -31.27 -9.23
N ILE A 483 -23.76 -30.12 -8.66
CA ILE A 483 -23.51 -28.88 -9.39
C ILE A 483 -22.06 -28.48 -9.16
N THR A 484 -21.32 -28.13 -10.23
CA THR A 484 -19.94 -27.67 -10.11
C THR A 484 -19.76 -26.26 -10.68
N ARG A 485 -18.81 -25.50 -10.11
CA ARG A 485 -18.34 -24.23 -10.66
C ARG A 485 -16.81 -24.13 -10.47
N GLY A 486 -16.12 -23.79 -11.57
CA GLY A 486 -14.69 -23.60 -11.55
C GLY A 486 -13.85 -24.88 -11.39
N PHE A 487 -14.48 -26.08 -11.32
CA PHE A 487 -13.78 -27.35 -11.12
C PHE A 487 -13.49 -28.05 -12.47
N ILE A 488 -14.52 -28.38 -13.23
CA ILE A 488 -14.45 -29.10 -14.53
C ILE A 488 -15.46 -28.54 -15.53
N TYR A 489 -15.20 -28.79 -16.82
CA TYR A 489 -16.18 -28.53 -17.87
C TYR A 489 -17.16 -29.72 -17.95
N VAL A 490 -18.37 -29.52 -17.43
CA VAL A 490 -19.36 -30.57 -17.20
C VAL A 490 -19.72 -31.34 -18.49
N LYS A 491 -19.82 -30.67 -19.66
CA LYS A 491 -20.18 -31.30 -20.94
C LYS A 491 -19.18 -32.36 -21.46
N GLU A 492 -17.95 -32.34 -20.94
CA GLU A 492 -16.88 -33.27 -21.31
C GLU A 492 -16.55 -34.25 -20.17
N SER A 493 -17.34 -34.26 -19.11
CA SER A 493 -17.04 -35.02 -17.88
C SER A 493 -18.29 -35.68 -17.31
N GLU A 494 -19.23 -36.13 -18.16
CA GLU A 494 -20.48 -36.76 -17.73
C GLU A 494 -20.23 -38.02 -16.91
N ASP A 495 -19.28 -38.86 -17.31
CA ASP A 495 -18.91 -40.09 -16.56
C ASP A 495 -18.47 -39.76 -15.13
N LEU A 496 -17.60 -38.76 -14.96
CA LEU A 496 -17.15 -38.34 -13.63
C LEU A 496 -18.32 -37.81 -12.78
N MET A 497 -19.26 -37.10 -13.38
CA MET A 497 -20.44 -36.57 -12.66
C MET A 497 -21.35 -37.73 -12.15
N GLU A 498 -21.54 -38.79 -12.93
CA GLU A 498 -22.30 -39.96 -12.49
C GLU A 498 -21.54 -40.77 -11.40
N GLU A 499 -20.22 -40.91 -11.54
CA GLU A 499 -19.40 -41.51 -10.50
C GLU A 499 -19.47 -40.73 -9.17
N LEU A 500 -19.45 -39.41 -9.21
CA LEU A 500 -19.58 -38.56 -8.02
C LEU A 500 -20.97 -38.74 -7.33
N LYS A 501 -22.05 -38.86 -8.13
CA LYS A 501 -23.38 -39.19 -7.59
C LYS A 501 -23.38 -40.54 -6.88
N THR A 502 -22.75 -41.53 -7.49
CA THR A 502 -22.61 -42.88 -6.90
C THR A 502 -21.87 -42.85 -5.56
N VAL A 503 -20.72 -42.16 -5.52
CA VAL A 503 -19.94 -42.02 -4.28
C VAL A 503 -20.71 -41.28 -3.18
N ALA A 504 -21.45 -40.23 -3.56
CA ALA A 504 -22.30 -39.51 -2.61
C ALA A 504 -23.43 -40.39 -2.06
N MET A 505 -24.09 -41.18 -2.93
CA MET A 505 -25.14 -42.13 -2.52
C MET A 505 -24.57 -43.18 -1.57
N GLU A 506 -23.45 -43.81 -1.89
CA GLU A 506 -22.80 -44.80 -1.03
C GLU A 506 -22.46 -44.24 0.37
N ALA A 507 -22.01 -42.99 0.43
CA ALA A 507 -21.73 -42.31 1.70
C ALA A 507 -23.00 -42.17 2.54
N ILE A 508 -24.13 -41.78 1.92
CA ILE A 508 -25.43 -41.64 2.58
C ILE A 508 -25.93 -43.01 3.08
N GLU A 509 -25.98 -44.03 2.22
CA GLU A 509 -26.39 -45.38 2.57
C GLU A 509 -25.56 -45.98 3.71
N ARG A 510 -24.26 -45.72 3.73
CA ARG A 510 -23.38 -46.12 4.83
C ARG A 510 -23.78 -45.48 6.15
N CYS A 511 -24.14 -44.20 6.13
CA CYS A 511 -24.64 -43.48 7.31
C CYS A 511 -26.00 -44.07 7.78
N GLN A 512 -26.91 -44.35 6.86
CA GLN A 512 -28.21 -44.99 7.17
C GLN A 512 -28.02 -46.35 7.80
N ARG A 513 -27.19 -47.22 7.24
CA ARG A 513 -26.86 -48.55 7.81
C ARG A 513 -26.33 -48.47 9.24
N LYS A 514 -25.56 -47.39 9.55
CA LYS A 514 -25.03 -47.12 10.89
C LYS A 514 -26.00 -46.35 11.78
N ARG A 515 -27.24 -46.09 11.32
CA ARG A 515 -28.28 -45.33 12.01
C ARG A 515 -27.79 -43.93 12.46
N VAL A 516 -26.95 -43.28 11.68
CA VAL A 516 -26.49 -41.92 11.93
C VAL A 516 -27.62 -40.96 11.57
N LYS A 517 -28.16 -40.25 12.56
CA LYS A 517 -29.23 -39.26 12.39
C LYS A 517 -28.74 -37.83 12.38
N ASP A 518 -27.49 -37.58 12.73
CA ASP A 518 -26.90 -36.25 12.76
C ASP A 518 -26.53 -35.77 11.34
N TRP A 519 -27.18 -34.71 10.89
CA TRP A 519 -26.95 -34.10 9.58
C TRP A 519 -25.52 -33.64 9.37
N SER A 520 -24.86 -33.18 10.42
CA SER A 520 -23.46 -32.76 10.36
C SER A 520 -22.52 -33.93 10.04
N ALA A 521 -22.82 -35.09 10.64
CA ALA A 521 -22.07 -36.31 10.38
C ALA A 521 -22.32 -36.85 8.95
N ILE A 522 -23.56 -36.78 8.43
CA ILE A 522 -23.87 -37.17 7.04
C ILE A 522 -23.18 -36.24 6.04
N LYS A 523 -23.27 -34.92 6.24
CA LYS A 523 -22.55 -33.94 5.42
C LYS A 523 -21.04 -34.19 5.42
N SER A 524 -20.45 -34.48 6.58
CA SER A 524 -19.03 -34.82 6.71
C SER A 524 -18.65 -36.10 5.98
N ALA A 525 -19.50 -37.12 6.01
CA ALA A 525 -19.29 -38.37 5.30
C ALA A 525 -19.27 -38.16 3.77
N ILE A 526 -20.29 -37.47 3.23
CA ILE A 526 -20.35 -37.09 1.80
C ILE A 526 -19.11 -36.31 1.40
N LYS A 527 -18.76 -35.27 2.16
CA LYS A 527 -17.59 -34.45 1.88
C LYS A 527 -16.29 -35.26 1.84
N ASN A 528 -16.06 -36.12 2.85
CA ASN A 528 -14.82 -36.87 2.97
C ASN A 528 -14.66 -37.91 1.85
N ASP A 529 -15.73 -38.64 1.51
CA ASP A 529 -15.70 -39.65 0.48
C ASP A 529 -15.50 -39.03 -0.90
N LEU A 530 -16.22 -37.97 -1.22
CA LEU A 530 -16.06 -37.26 -2.48
C LEU A 530 -14.66 -36.62 -2.59
N SER A 531 -14.15 -35.99 -1.52
CA SER A 531 -12.80 -35.43 -1.51
C SER A 531 -11.73 -36.51 -1.74
N GLY A 532 -11.87 -37.66 -1.06
CA GLY A 532 -10.96 -38.80 -1.24
C GLY A 532 -10.99 -39.36 -2.66
N TYR A 533 -12.21 -39.54 -3.22
CA TYR A 533 -12.40 -40.00 -4.58
C TYR A 533 -11.80 -39.03 -5.60
N LEU A 534 -12.14 -37.74 -5.52
CA LEU A 534 -11.66 -36.70 -6.42
C LEU A 534 -10.14 -36.55 -6.38
N PHE A 535 -9.56 -36.52 -5.20
CA PHE A 535 -8.09 -36.44 -5.07
C PHE A 535 -7.39 -37.67 -5.68
N LYS A 536 -7.96 -38.87 -5.50
CA LYS A 536 -7.43 -40.09 -6.10
C LYS A 536 -7.49 -40.05 -7.64
N THR A 537 -8.62 -39.62 -8.19
CA THR A 537 -8.92 -39.67 -9.63
C THR A 537 -8.35 -38.46 -10.38
N THR A 538 -8.46 -37.23 -9.83
CA THR A 538 -8.13 -36.00 -10.54
C THR A 538 -6.92 -35.25 -9.99
N LYS A 539 -6.44 -35.61 -8.78
CA LYS A 539 -5.43 -34.88 -8.01
C LYS A 539 -5.84 -33.44 -7.66
N ARG A 540 -7.14 -33.13 -7.74
CA ARG A 540 -7.71 -31.84 -7.36
C ARG A 540 -8.53 -32.00 -6.09
N ASN A 541 -8.72 -30.92 -5.35
CA ASN A 541 -9.43 -30.91 -4.08
C ASN A 541 -10.45 -29.75 -4.03
N PRO A 542 -11.52 -29.78 -4.85
CA PRO A 542 -12.50 -28.70 -4.86
C PRO A 542 -13.23 -28.57 -3.53
N MET A 543 -13.75 -27.37 -3.25
CA MET A 543 -14.60 -27.15 -2.08
C MET A 543 -15.90 -27.91 -2.24
N ILE A 544 -16.18 -28.87 -1.36
CA ILE A 544 -17.42 -29.69 -1.40
C ILE A 544 -18.40 -29.15 -0.37
N LEU A 545 -19.60 -28.80 -0.84
CA LEU A 545 -20.70 -28.25 -0.04
C LEU A 545 -21.93 -29.17 -0.11
N PRO A 546 -22.12 -30.13 0.84
CA PRO A 546 -23.34 -30.92 0.91
C PRO A 546 -24.50 -30.09 1.46
N VAL A 547 -25.59 -30.02 0.69
CA VAL A 547 -26.87 -29.39 1.04
C VAL A 547 -27.88 -30.50 1.22
N ILE A 548 -28.31 -30.74 2.47
CA ILE A 548 -29.32 -31.71 2.80
C ILE A 548 -30.61 -30.97 3.17
N MET A 549 -31.70 -31.31 2.51
CA MET A 549 -33.05 -30.83 2.82
C MET A 549 -33.88 -31.99 3.36
N GLU A 550 -34.65 -31.72 4.37
CA GLU A 550 -35.55 -32.68 5.00
C GLU A 550 -36.97 -32.44 4.48
N ILE A 551 -37.61 -33.47 4.02
CA ILE A 551 -38.97 -33.42 3.46
C ILE A 551 -39.86 -34.46 4.18
#